data_3004dc066bae93aa3fd57531af40324a
#
_entry.id   3004dc066bae93aa3fd57531af40324a
#
_cell.length_a   1.000
_cell.length_b   1.000
_cell.length_c   1.000
_cell.angle_alpha   90.00
_cell.angle_beta   90.00
_cell.angle_gamma   90.00
#
_symmetry.space_group_name_H-M   'P 1'
#
loop_
_entity.id
_entity.type
_entity.pdbx_description
1 polymer ?
#
loop_
_entity_poly.entity_id
_entity_poly.type
_entity_poly.pdbx_seq_one_letter_code
_entity_poly.pdbx_strand_id
1 'polypeptide(L)'
;VFIKLERLNPGVSIKDRIALAMVEDAEAKGILKKDSVIVEPTSGNTGVGLALVAAVKGYKLIVVMPESMSIERRKLVAAYGAEVVLTPKEKGTGGAVAKALEIAEGKPNYWVPQQFKNPANPDVHEKTTAQEILKSFPEGFDYFVTGVGTGGHISGVSKVLKQHFPNLKTVAVEPDQSAVLSGGAPGPHALQGLGTGFIPDNYNPAVVDEVIPISKEEAFDYARRLAKEEGILGGISTGAALAAVAKVLKRDPKARILTVNYDTGERYWSVEGLF
;
A
#
# COMPACT_ATOMS: atom_id res chain seq x y z
N VAL A 1 13.25 -17.95 0.96
CA VAL A 1 12.38 -16.76 0.91
C VAL A 1 11.82 -16.59 -0.48
N PHE A 2 10.55 -16.26 -0.57
CA PHE A 2 9.86 -15.97 -1.83
C PHE A 2 9.32 -14.54 -1.80
N ILE A 3 9.29 -13.87 -2.95
CA ILE A 3 8.79 -12.51 -3.08
C ILE A 3 7.77 -12.42 -4.21
N LYS A 4 6.57 -11.94 -3.88
CA LYS A 4 5.52 -11.68 -4.89
C LYS A 4 5.76 -10.33 -5.54
N LEU A 5 5.90 -10.30 -6.87
CA LEU A 5 6.27 -9.10 -7.62
C LEU A 5 5.05 -8.28 -8.03
N GLU A 6 4.51 -7.45 -7.15
CA GLU A 6 3.39 -6.54 -7.43
C GLU A 6 3.80 -5.32 -8.29
N ARG A 7 5.09 -5.08 -8.46
CA ARG A 7 5.59 -4.11 -9.44
C ARG A 7 5.27 -4.45 -10.90
N LEU A 8 4.82 -5.66 -11.18
CA LEU A 8 4.44 -6.10 -12.52
C LEU A 8 3.00 -5.73 -12.89
N ASN A 9 2.24 -5.12 -12.01
CA ASN A 9 0.95 -4.51 -12.34
C ASN A 9 1.13 -3.34 -13.33
N PRO A 10 0.11 -2.97 -14.13
CA PRO A 10 0.22 -1.94 -15.18
C PRO A 10 0.71 -0.57 -14.68
N GLY A 11 0.25 -0.12 -13.52
CA GLY A 11 0.70 1.12 -12.86
C GLY A 11 1.89 0.87 -11.94
N VAL A 12 2.56 -0.28 -12.05
CA VAL A 12 3.81 -0.66 -11.39
C VAL A 12 3.70 -0.68 -9.85
N SER A 13 2.53 -1.00 -9.31
CA SER A 13 2.37 -1.23 -7.87
C SER A 13 1.16 -2.08 -7.50
N ILE A 14 1.17 -2.59 -6.27
CA ILE A 14 0.03 -3.32 -5.67
C ILE A 14 -1.26 -2.47 -5.62
N LYS A 15 -1.15 -1.14 -5.64
CA LYS A 15 -2.28 -0.23 -5.51
C LYS A 15 -3.18 -0.21 -6.74
N ASP A 16 -2.71 -0.71 -7.88
CA ASP A 16 -3.53 -0.85 -9.08
C ASP A 16 -4.74 -1.74 -8.83
N ARG A 17 -4.56 -2.79 -8.00
CA ARG A 17 -5.64 -3.70 -7.62
C ARG A 17 -6.76 -3.00 -6.87
N ILE A 18 -6.42 -2.26 -5.84
CA ILE A 18 -7.43 -1.55 -5.02
C ILE A 18 -8.04 -0.37 -5.78
N ALA A 19 -7.27 0.32 -6.61
CA ALA A 19 -7.77 1.42 -7.42
C ALA A 19 -8.88 0.95 -8.36
N LEU A 20 -8.64 -0.13 -9.11
CA LEU A 20 -9.64 -0.71 -10.00
C LEU A 20 -10.85 -1.22 -9.21
N ALA A 21 -10.61 -1.99 -8.14
CA ALA A 21 -11.69 -2.61 -7.37
C ALA A 21 -12.62 -1.58 -6.71
N MET A 22 -12.08 -0.51 -6.12
CA MET A 22 -12.89 0.53 -5.51
C MET A 22 -13.74 1.28 -6.54
N VAL A 23 -13.18 1.55 -7.72
CA VAL A 23 -13.93 2.21 -8.82
C VAL A 23 -15.04 1.30 -9.32
N GLU A 24 -14.76 0.04 -9.62
CA GLU A 24 -15.76 -0.92 -10.12
C GLU A 24 -16.86 -1.23 -9.10
N ASP A 25 -16.52 -1.31 -7.81
CA ASP A 25 -17.49 -1.45 -6.74
C ASP A 25 -18.43 -0.23 -6.66
N ALA A 26 -17.89 0.99 -6.79
CA ALA A 26 -18.67 2.21 -6.79
C ALA A 26 -19.56 2.34 -8.03
N GLU A 27 -19.09 1.90 -9.21
CA GLU A 27 -19.88 1.79 -10.44
C GLU A 27 -21.05 0.82 -10.25
N ALA A 28 -20.77 -0.39 -9.76
CA ALA A 28 -21.76 -1.43 -9.53
C ALA A 28 -22.87 -1.01 -8.54
N LYS A 29 -22.51 -0.19 -7.55
CA LYS A 29 -23.44 0.38 -6.56
C LYS A 29 -24.16 1.63 -7.07
N GLY A 30 -23.86 2.12 -8.28
CA GLY A 30 -24.44 3.35 -8.85
C GLY A 30 -24.00 4.64 -8.13
N ILE A 31 -22.94 4.57 -7.32
CA ILE A 31 -22.33 5.71 -6.64
C ILE A 31 -21.52 6.53 -7.63
N LEU A 32 -20.71 5.86 -8.44
CA LEU A 32 -19.89 6.48 -9.48
C LEU A 32 -20.63 6.44 -10.82
N LYS A 33 -20.84 7.60 -11.42
CA LYS A 33 -21.52 7.80 -12.70
C LYS A 33 -20.59 8.45 -13.71
N LYS A 34 -20.98 8.49 -14.97
CA LYS A 34 -20.16 8.99 -16.09
C LYS A 34 -19.63 10.42 -15.90
N ASP A 35 -20.40 11.27 -15.21
CA ASP A 35 -20.06 12.66 -14.92
C ASP A 35 -19.44 12.87 -13.54
N SER A 36 -19.16 11.77 -12.82
CA SER A 36 -18.57 11.84 -11.49
C SER A 36 -17.11 12.30 -11.53
N VAL A 37 -16.70 12.92 -10.44
CA VAL A 37 -15.32 13.33 -10.17
C VAL A 37 -14.81 12.54 -9.00
N ILE A 38 -13.70 11.84 -9.19
CA ILE A 38 -13.02 11.10 -8.12
C ILE A 38 -12.08 12.06 -7.39
N VAL A 39 -12.12 12.09 -6.07
CA VAL A 39 -11.21 12.88 -5.23
C VAL A 39 -10.56 11.98 -4.21
N GLU A 40 -9.24 11.83 -4.23
CA GLU A 40 -8.57 10.96 -3.27
C GLU A 40 -7.40 11.68 -2.59
N PRO A 41 -7.40 11.72 -1.24
CA PRO A 41 -6.24 12.17 -0.48
C PRO A 41 -5.20 11.07 -0.43
N THR A 42 -4.19 11.16 -1.27
CA THR A 42 -3.14 10.13 -1.30
C THR A 42 -1.79 10.72 -1.67
N SER A 43 -0.81 10.32 -0.92
CA SER A 43 0.59 10.69 -1.17
C SER A 43 1.36 9.66 -2.01
N GLY A 44 0.69 8.59 -2.44
CA GLY A 44 1.41 7.44 -2.95
C GLY A 44 0.83 6.77 -4.19
N ASN A 45 1.12 5.49 -4.27
CA ASN A 45 0.79 4.63 -5.39
C ASN A 45 -0.71 4.50 -5.67
N THR A 46 -1.58 4.73 -4.67
CA THR A 46 -3.04 4.74 -4.88
C THR A 46 -3.45 5.86 -5.84
N GLY A 47 -2.84 7.04 -5.72
CA GLY A 47 -3.09 8.13 -6.68
C GLY A 47 -2.70 7.76 -8.10
N VAL A 48 -1.58 7.06 -8.27
CA VAL A 48 -1.14 6.56 -9.59
C VAL A 48 -2.12 5.52 -10.13
N GLY A 49 -2.50 4.53 -9.31
CA GLY A 49 -3.47 3.51 -9.72
C GLY A 49 -4.83 4.10 -10.09
N LEU A 50 -5.35 5.04 -9.28
CA LEU A 50 -6.59 5.76 -9.60
C LEU A 50 -6.47 6.61 -10.86
N ALA A 51 -5.32 7.26 -11.09
CA ALA A 51 -5.10 8.06 -12.29
C ALA A 51 -5.10 7.20 -13.55
N LEU A 52 -4.46 6.03 -13.51
CA LEU A 52 -4.49 5.05 -14.58
C LEU A 52 -5.94 4.57 -14.86
N VAL A 53 -6.67 4.17 -13.82
CA VAL A 53 -8.05 3.70 -13.95
C VAL A 53 -8.96 4.82 -14.46
N ALA A 54 -8.83 6.03 -13.94
CA ALA A 54 -9.62 7.20 -14.35
C ALA A 54 -9.36 7.54 -15.82
N ALA A 55 -8.11 7.51 -16.28
CA ALA A 55 -7.76 7.75 -17.68
C ALA A 55 -8.43 6.73 -18.62
N VAL A 56 -8.39 5.42 -18.26
CA VAL A 56 -8.99 4.35 -19.09
C VAL A 56 -10.51 4.40 -19.07
N LYS A 57 -11.14 4.67 -17.93
CA LYS A 57 -12.60 4.70 -17.77
C LYS A 57 -13.23 6.07 -18.10
N GLY A 58 -12.42 7.11 -18.32
CA GLY A 58 -12.88 8.45 -18.70
C GLY A 58 -13.41 9.29 -17.54
N TYR A 59 -12.97 9.01 -16.29
CA TYR A 59 -13.32 9.84 -15.13
C TYR A 59 -12.38 11.02 -14.94
N LYS A 60 -12.91 12.10 -14.40
CA LYS A 60 -12.09 13.17 -13.84
C LYS A 60 -11.55 12.73 -12.48
N LEU A 61 -10.27 12.97 -12.23
CA LEU A 61 -9.61 12.66 -10.96
C LEU A 61 -8.90 13.88 -10.41
N ILE A 62 -9.12 14.15 -9.14
CA ILE A 62 -8.37 15.13 -8.33
C ILE A 62 -7.60 14.35 -7.26
N VAL A 63 -6.29 14.42 -7.30
CA VAL A 63 -5.42 13.82 -6.26
C VAL A 63 -4.93 14.92 -5.34
N VAL A 64 -5.22 14.77 -4.05
CA VAL A 64 -4.79 15.72 -3.01
C VAL A 64 -3.62 15.12 -2.25
N MET A 65 -2.48 15.82 -2.19
CA MET A 65 -1.30 15.32 -1.52
C MET A 65 -0.46 16.44 -0.88
N PRO A 66 0.29 16.14 0.19
CA PRO A 66 1.25 17.10 0.75
C PRO A 66 2.34 17.46 -0.26
N GLU A 67 2.80 18.71 -0.25
CA GLU A 67 3.89 19.19 -1.11
C GLU A 67 5.25 18.53 -0.83
N SER A 68 5.39 17.81 0.28
CA SER A 68 6.57 17.01 0.61
C SER A 68 6.71 15.71 -0.20
N MET A 69 5.69 15.37 -0.99
CA MET A 69 5.71 14.15 -1.79
C MET A 69 6.63 14.26 -3.01
N SER A 70 7.17 13.14 -3.45
CA SER A 70 8.14 13.06 -4.54
C SER A 70 7.61 13.67 -5.85
N ILE A 71 8.48 14.38 -6.55
CA ILE A 71 8.16 15.04 -7.83
C ILE A 71 7.76 14.00 -8.87
N GLU A 72 8.38 12.83 -8.86
CA GLU A 72 8.10 11.73 -9.79
C GLU A 72 6.63 11.31 -9.73
N ARG A 73 6.07 11.17 -8.53
CA ARG A 73 4.65 10.82 -8.34
C ARG A 73 3.71 11.90 -8.84
N ARG A 74 4.02 13.17 -8.56
CA ARG A 74 3.21 14.30 -9.05
C ARG A 74 3.17 14.33 -10.58
N LYS A 75 4.34 14.18 -11.22
CA LYS A 75 4.46 14.14 -12.68
C LYS A 75 3.73 12.94 -13.29
N LEU A 76 3.84 11.78 -12.65
CA LEU A 76 3.20 10.55 -13.14
C LEU A 76 1.66 10.66 -13.08
N VAL A 77 1.11 11.14 -11.97
CA VAL A 77 -0.33 11.36 -11.80
C VAL A 77 -0.85 12.39 -12.81
N ALA A 78 -0.13 13.50 -13.00
CA ALA A 78 -0.47 14.52 -13.99
C ALA A 78 -0.37 14.01 -15.44
N ALA A 79 0.59 13.12 -15.74
CA ALA A 79 0.74 12.53 -17.07
C ALA A 79 -0.47 11.65 -17.46
N TYR A 80 -1.17 11.03 -16.48
CA TYR A 80 -2.44 10.34 -16.72
C TYR A 80 -3.65 11.28 -16.81
N GLY A 81 -3.43 12.61 -16.74
CA GLY A 81 -4.50 13.63 -16.87
C GLY A 81 -5.23 13.98 -15.58
N ALA A 82 -4.76 13.50 -14.43
CA ALA A 82 -5.36 13.88 -13.15
C ALA A 82 -4.91 15.28 -12.71
N GLU A 83 -5.82 16.01 -12.05
CA GLU A 83 -5.51 17.26 -11.36
C GLU A 83 -4.79 16.95 -10.04
N VAL A 84 -3.71 17.68 -9.75
CA VAL A 84 -2.95 17.55 -8.50
C VAL A 84 -3.14 18.78 -7.64
N VAL A 85 -3.74 18.63 -6.47
CA VAL A 85 -3.91 19.66 -5.45
C VAL A 85 -2.91 19.44 -4.34
N LEU A 86 -2.02 20.40 -4.10
CA LEU A 86 -1.01 20.32 -3.04
C LEU A 86 -1.51 20.97 -1.76
N THR A 87 -1.15 20.33 -0.62
CA THR A 87 -1.41 20.88 0.72
C THR A 87 -0.08 21.14 1.44
N PRO A 88 -0.05 22.09 2.39
CA PRO A 88 1.15 22.39 3.16
C PRO A 88 1.74 21.13 3.83
N LYS A 89 3.05 20.94 3.73
CA LYS A 89 3.76 19.77 4.26
C LYS A 89 3.56 19.56 5.77
N GLU A 90 3.40 20.67 6.51
CA GLU A 90 3.21 20.66 7.96
C GLU A 90 1.89 19.98 8.38
N LYS A 91 0.88 19.99 7.49
CA LYS A 91 -0.41 19.35 7.73
C LYS A 91 -0.40 17.84 7.42
N GLY A 92 0.63 17.34 6.77
CA GLY A 92 0.81 15.93 6.43
C GLY A 92 -0.40 15.30 5.74
N THR A 93 -0.59 14.00 5.95
CA THR A 93 -1.72 13.23 5.41
C THR A 93 -3.07 13.74 5.89
N GLY A 94 -3.18 14.17 7.15
CA GLY A 94 -4.42 14.72 7.71
C GLY A 94 -4.88 15.97 6.97
N GLY A 95 -3.95 16.85 6.59
CA GLY A 95 -4.26 18.04 5.79
C GLY A 95 -4.77 17.70 4.39
N ALA A 96 -4.21 16.66 3.76
CA ALA A 96 -4.68 16.20 2.46
C ALA A 96 -6.10 15.60 2.55
N VAL A 97 -6.38 14.82 3.60
CA VAL A 97 -7.72 14.26 3.86
C VAL A 97 -8.75 15.39 4.04
N ALA A 98 -8.47 16.36 4.91
CA ALA A 98 -9.37 17.50 5.14
C ALA A 98 -9.64 18.27 3.84
N LYS A 99 -8.61 18.52 3.04
CA LYS A 99 -8.75 19.23 1.75
C LYS A 99 -9.55 18.43 0.72
N ALA A 100 -9.38 17.13 0.66
CA ALA A 100 -10.15 16.27 -0.24
C ALA A 100 -11.66 16.28 0.12
N LEU A 101 -11.98 16.22 1.41
CA LEU A 101 -13.36 16.32 1.89
C LEU A 101 -13.96 17.70 1.59
N GLU A 102 -13.22 18.79 1.82
CA GLU A 102 -13.62 20.16 1.47
C GLU A 102 -13.95 20.29 -0.03
N ILE A 103 -13.09 19.70 -0.91
CA ILE A 103 -13.31 19.72 -2.37
C ILE A 103 -14.61 18.99 -2.75
N ALA A 104 -14.93 17.89 -2.08
CA ALA A 104 -16.12 17.09 -2.35
C ALA A 104 -17.40 17.61 -1.68
N GLU A 105 -17.27 18.48 -0.67
CA GLU A 105 -18.39 18.99 0.12
C GLU A 105 -19.45 19.69 -0.76
N GLY A 106 -20.71 19.35 -0.57
CA GLY A 106 -21.85 19.92 -1.30
C GLY A 106 -21.92 19.54 -2.79
N LYS A 107 -21.06 18.63 -3.27
CA LYS A 107 -21.03 18.21 -4.67
C LYS A 107 -21.45 16.76 -4.83
N PRO A 108 -22.70 16.46 -5.17
CA PRO A 108 -23.25 15.09 -5.16
C PRO A 108 -22.61 14.15 -6.21
N ASN A 109 -21.95 14.70 -7.23
CA ASN A 109 -21.22 13.95 -8.25
C ASN A 109 -19.73 13.76 -7.92
N TYR A 110 -19.26 14.21 -6.75
CA TYR A 110 -17.90 13.98 -6.29
C TYR A 110 -17.86 12.77 -5.37
N TRP A 111 -16.92 11.87 -5.60
CA TRP A 111 -16.74 10.65 -4.83
C TRP A 111 -15.34 10.54 -4.26
N VAL A 112 -15.26 10.24 -2.97
CA VAL A 112 -13.99 9.98 -2.26
C VAL A 112 -13.90 8.49 -1.97
N PRO A 113 -12.97 7.75 -2.60
CA PRO A 113 -12.81 6.30 -2.43
C PRO A 113 -12.57 5.82 -1.02
N GLN A 114 -11.89 6.61 -0.18
CA GLN A 114 -11.58 6.29 1.22
C GLN A 114 -10.82 4.96 1.38
N GLN A 115 -9.66 4.83 0.77
CA GLN A 115 -8.87 3.59 0.72
C GLN A 115 -8.62 2.91 2.06
N PHE A 116 -8.68 3.63 3.19
CA PHE A 116 -8.44 3.09 4.53
C PHE A 116 -9.68 2.42 5.16
N LYS A 117 -10.88 2.67 4.59
CA LYS A 117 -12.18 2.20 5.10
C LYS A 117 -12.95 1.38 4.09
N ASN A 118 -12.71 1.59 2.80
CA ASN A 118 -13.46 0.97 1.72
C ASN A 118 -13.27 -0.55 1.71
N PRO A 119 -14.33 -1.35 1.88
CA PRO A 119 -14.25 -2.81 1.94
C PRO A 119 -13.80 -3.45 0.62
N ALA A 120 -13.96 -2.78 -0.53
CA ALA A 120 -13.45 -3.27 -1.80
C ALA A 120 -11.92 -3.44 -1.80
N ASN A 121 -11.22 -2.74 -0.89
CA ASN A 121 -9.78 -2.88 -0.73
C ASN A 121 -9.36 -4.26 -0.19
N PRO A 122 -9.75 -4.73 1.00
CA PRO A 122 -9.43 -6.10 1.41
C PRO A 122 -10.08 -7.14 0.50
N ASP A 123 -11.29 -6.91 0.00
CA ASP A 123 -12.02 -7.85 -0.85
C ASP A 123 -11.27 -8.21 -2.15
N VAL A 124 -10.65 -7.25 -2.82
CA VAL A 124 -9.89 -7.55 -4.05
C VAL A 124 -8.67 -8.41 -3.75
N HIS A 125 -8.04 -8.25 -2.59
CA HIS A 125 -6.92 -9.09 -2.19
C HIS A 125 -7.37 -10.51 -1.82
N GLU A 126 -8.56 -10.70 -1.26
CA GLU A 126 -9.16 -12.03 -1.07
C GLU A 126 -9.41 -12.73 -2.41
N LYS A 127 -10.01 -11.98 -3.37
CA LYS A 127 -10.46 -12.52 -4.67
C LYS A 127 -9.34 -12.71 -5.69
N THR A 128 -8.23 -11.98 -5.58
CA THR A 128 -7.16 -12.00 -6.58
C THR A 128 -5.80 -12.37 -5.97
N THR A 129 -5.22 -11.51 -5.16
CA THR A 129 -3.86 -11.67 -4.62
C THR A 129 -3.69 -12.99 -3.86
N ALA A 130 -4.64 -13.30 -2.97
CA ALA A 130 -4.61 -14.54 -2.20
C ALA A 130 -4.76 -15.78 -3.10
N GLN A 131 -5.61 -15.73 -4.11
CA GLN A 131 -5.81 -16.84 -5.05
C GLN A 131 -4.57 -17.11 -5.90
N GLU A 132 -3.88 -16.05 -6.33
CA GLU A 132 -2.60 -16.17 -7.04
C GLU A 132 -1.53 -16.83 -6.15
N ILE A 133 -1.50 -16.47 -4.85
CA ILE A 133 -0.58 -17.08 -3.88
C ILE A 133 -0.90 -18.56 -3.67
N LEU A 134 -2.17 -18.91 -3.43
CA LEU A 134 -2.60 -20.30 -3.27
C LEU A 134 -2.23 -21.16 -4.47
N LYS A 135 -2.42 -20.63 -5.68
CA LYS A 135 -2.05 -21.34 -6.92
C LYS A 135 -0.54 -21.59 -7.01
N SER A 136 0.29 -20.64 -6.54
CA SER A 136 1.76 -20.73 -6.60
C SER A 136 2.35 -21.56 -5.47
N PHE A 137 1.64 -21.68 -4.36
CA PHE A 137 2.10 -22.36 -3.15
C PHE A 137 1.05 -23.36 -2.63
N PRO A 138 0.73 -24.41 -3.38
CA PRO A 138 -0.30 -25.38 -2.98
C PRO A 138 0.03 -26.09 -1.67
N GLU A 139 1.32 -26.25 -1.34
CA GLU A 139 1.80 -26.86 -0.10
C GLU A 139 1.96 -25.85 1.06
N GLY A 140 1.68 -24.55 0.82
CA GLY A 140 1.80 -23.49 1.81
C GLY A 140 3.25 -23.07 2.10
N PHE A 141 3.36 -22.26 3.14
CA PHE A 141 4.62 -21.72 3.67
C PHE A 141 4.38 -21.34 5.15
N ASP A 142 5.47 -21.07 5.89
CA ASP A 142 5.41 -20.92 7.36
C ASP A 142 5.03 -19.49 7.77
N TYR A 143 5.52 -18.48 7.03
CA TYR A 143 5.29 -17.07 7.36
C TYR A 143 4.88 -16.25 6.13
N PHE A 144 3.88 -15.41 6.32
CA PHE A 144 3.55 -14.31 5.42
C PHE A 144 3.97 -12.99 6.09
N VAL A 145 5.04 -12.36 5.58
CA VAL A 145 5.60 -11.13 6.14
C VAL A 145 5.24 -9.96 5.21
N THR A 146 4.47 -9.00 5.69
CA THR A 146 3.96 -7.91 4.84
C THR A 146 3.80 -6.59 5.58
N GLY A 147 4.10 -5.49 4.90
CA GLY A 147 3.95 -4.14 5.42
C GLY A 147 2.49 -3.68 5.48
N VAL A 148 2.18 -2.85 6.47
CA VAL A 148 0.84 -2.32 6.69
C VAL A 148 0.77 -0.83 6.33
N GLY A 149 0.07 -0.54 5.23
CA GLY A 149 -0.37 0.80 4.85
C GLY A 149 -1.87 0.96 5.12
N THR A 150 -2.72 0.61 4.16
CA THR A 150 -4.19 0.68 4.30
C THR A 150 -4.80 -0.47 5.09
N GLY A 151 -4.03 -1.50 5.42
CA GLY A 151 -4.52 -2.72 6.09
C GLY A 151 -5.18 -3.75 5.17
N GLY A 152 -5.69 -3.35 4.01
CA GLY A 152 -6.47 -4.23 3.15
C GLY A 152 -5.71 -5.45 2.62
N HIS A 153 -4.46 -5.26 2.21
CA HIS A 153 -3.63 -6.35 1.69
C HIS A 153 -3.39 -7.44 2.74
N ILE A 154 -2.85 -7.08 3.91
CA ILE A 154 -2.57 -8.06 4.97
C ILE A 154 -3.85 -8.75 5.43
N SER A 155 -4.94 -8.01 5.60
CA SER A 155 -6.22 -8.54 6.08
C SER A 155 -6.85 -9.48 5.07
N GLY A 156 -6.98 -9.06 3.81
CA GLY A 156 -7.60 -9.86 2.77
C GLY A 156 -6.82 -11.13 2.44
N VAL A 157 -5.50 -10.99 2.25
CA VAL A 157 -4.63 -12.13 1.94
C VAL A 157 -4.59 -13.11 3.10
N SER A 158 -4.30 -12.63 4.32
CA SER A 158 -4.13 -13.53 5.48
C SER A 158 -5.41 -14.23 5.88
N LYS A 159 -6.58 -13.59 5.73
CA LYS A 159 -7.87 -14.23 5.96
C LYS A 159 -8.05 -15.47 5.10
N VAL A 160 -7.75 -15.39 3.82
CA VAL A 160 -7.86 -16.52 2.89
C VAL A 160 -6.78 -17.56 3.14
N LEU A 161 -5.53 -17.13 3.29
CA LEU A 161 -4.41 -18.05 3.46
C LEU A 161 -4.51 -18.87 4.75
N LYS A 162 -4.97 -18.28 5.86
CA LYS A 162 -5.15 -19.01 7.14
C LYS A 162 -6.27 -20.04 7.09
N GLN A 163 -7.25 -19.88 6.20
CA GLN A 163 -8.28 -20.92 5.96
C GLN A 163 -7.69 -22.17 5.29
N HIS A 164 -6.68 -21.98 4.43
CA HIS A 164 -6.02 -23.08 3.70
C HIS A 164 -4.80 -23.62 4.45
N PHE A 165 -4.10 -22.77 5.17
CA PHE A 165 -2.88 -23.08 5.92
C PHE A 165 -3.04 -22.65 7.38
N PRO A 166 -3.68 -23.48 8.24
CA PRO A 166 -4.02 -23.10 9.63
C PRO A 166 -2.80 -22.76 10.49
N ASN A 167 -1.62 -23.27 10.16
CA ASN A 167 -0.37 -23.02 10.89
C ASN A 167 0.40 -21.79 10.37
N LEU A 168 -0.09 -21.12 9.32
CA LEU A 168 0.55 -19.93 8.76
C LEU A 168 0.61 -18.81 9.80
N LYS A 169 1.79 -18.25 9.97
CA LYS A 169 2.02 -17.05 10.79
C LYS A 169 2.05 -15.80 9.91
N THR A 170 1.18 -14.86 10.20
CA THR A 170 1.16 -13.56 9.54
C THR A 170 1.90 -12.52 10.38
N VAL A 171 2.91 -11.91 9.77
CA VAL A 171 3.74 -10.88 10.41
C VAL A 171 3.47 -9.54 9.73
N ALA A 172 2.94 -8.59 10.49
CA ALA A 172 2.76 -7.20 10.08
C ALA A 172 4.06 -6.41 10.27
N VAL A 173 4.35 -5.52 9.33
CA VAL A 173 5.52 -4.63 9.41
C VAL A 173 5.05 -3.19 9.47
N GLU A 174 5.59 -2.43 10.43
CA GLU A 174 5.31 -1.01 10.63
C GLU A 174 6.61 -0.22 10.86
N PRO A 175 6.60 1.14 10.74
CA PRO A 175 7.73 1.97 11.11
C PRO A 175 7.94 1.99 12.63
N ASP A 176 9.19 1.89 13.09
CA ASP A 176 9.53 1.98 14.51
C ASP A 176 9.19 3.35 15.13
N GLN A 177 9.30 4.43 14.34
CA GLN A 177 8.97 5.80 14.76
C GLN A 177 7.46 6.09 14.79
N SER A 178 6.63 5.17 14.30
CA SER A 178 5.16 5.29 14.28
C SER A 178 4.52 3.91 14.48
N ALA A 179 4.90 3.25 15.56
CA ALA A 179 4.55 1.85 15.86
C ALA A 179 3.13 1.71 16.45
N VAL A 180 2.12 2.24 15.78
CA VAL A 180 0.74 2.30 16.29
C VAL A 180 0.06 0.93 16.37
N LEU A 181 0.44 -0.03 15.50
CA LEU A 181 -0.09 -1.39 15.55
C LEU A 181 0.44 -2.15 16.78
N SER A 182 1.64 -1.80 17.25
CA SER A 182 2.24 -2.33 18.49
C SER A 182 1.81 -1.56 19.74
N GLY A 183 0.86 -0.61 19.63
CA GLY A 183 0.39 0.21 20.75
C GLY A 183 1.24 1.45 21.06
N GLY A 184 2.20 1.80 20.19
CA GLY A 184 2.99 3.02 20.29
C GLY A 184 2.27 4.27 19.79
N ALA A 185 2.89 5.43 19.98
CA ALA A 185 2.38 6.70 19.50
C ALA A 185 2.65 6.88 17.97
N PRO A 186 1.77 7.62 17.25
CA PRO A 186 2.08 8.04 15.91
C PRO A 186 3.22 9.05 15.86
N GLY A 187 4.06 8.98 14.85
CA GLY A 187 5.18 9.89 14.65
C GLY A 187 5.58 10.04 13.18
N PRO A 188 6.35 11.08 12.83
CA PRO A 188 6.90 11.23 11.50
C PRO A 188 7.95 10.15 11.23
N HIS A 189 7.92 9.57 10.04
CA HIS A 189 8.85 8.52 9.62
C HIS A 189 9.12 8.55 8.11
N ALA A 190 10.19 7.87 7.68
CA ALA A 190 10.63 7.84 6.28
C ALA A 190 10.09 6.65 5.46
N LEU A 191 9.39 5.69 6.08
CA LEU A 191 8.90 4.48 5.42
C LEU A 191 7.63 4.76 4.62
N GLN A 192 7.80 5.38 3.43
CA GLN A 192 6.68 5.72 2.56
C GLN A 192 5.88 4.46 2.16
N GLY A 193 4.55 4.56 2.26
CA GLY A 193 3.62 3.46 1.95
C GLY A 193 3.23 2.59 3.14
N LEU A 194 3.88 2.75 4.29
CA LEU A 194 3.57 2.10 5.56
C LEU A 194 3.24 3.14 6.63
N GLY A 195 2.67 2.73 7.74
CA GLY A 195 2.53 3.54 8.95
C GLY A 195 1.72 4.82 8.75
N THR A 196 0.40 4.69 8.75
CA THR A 196 -0.54 5.81 8.51
C THR A 196 -0.68 6.78 9.68
N GLY A 197 -0.10 6.44 10.84
CA GLY A 197 -0.28 7.19 12.09
C GLY A 197 -1.60 6.89 12.83
N PHE A 198 -2.39 5.96 12.29
CA PHE A 198 -3.61 5.43 12.90
C PHE A 198 -3.83 3.98 12.46
N ILE A 199 -4.69 3.24 13.14
CA ILE A 199 -5.10 1.89 12.74
C ILE A 199 -6.20 2.01 11.69
N PRO A 200 -5.98 1.57 10.43
CA PRO A 200 -7.01 1.64 9.39
C PRO A 200 -8.21 0.72 9.69
N ASP A 201 -9.42 1.12 9.29
CA ASP A 201 -10.63 0.29 9.45
C ASP A 201 -10.52 -1.05 8.67
N ASN A 202 -9.73 -1.07 7.58
CA ASN A 202 -9.46 -2.26 6.80
C ASN A 202 -8.43 -3.22 7.45
N TYR A 203 -7.80 -2.83 8.56
CA TYR A 203 -6.85 -3.69 9.27
C TYR A 203 -7.59 -4.63 10.21
N ASN A 204 -7.44 -5.93 9.98
CA ASN A 204 -8.00 -6.96 10.85
C ASN A 204 -6.92 -7.57 11.75
N PRO A 205 -6.84 -7.20 13.03
CA PRO A 205 -5.84 -7.75 13.94
C PRO A 205 -6.01 -9.25 14.21
N ALA A 206 -7.20 -9.82 14.01
CA ALA A 206 -7.45 -11.24 14.28
C ALA A 206 -6.70 -12.19 13.32
N VAL A 207 -6.22 -11.71 12.17
CA VAL A 207 -5.45 -12.51 11.22
C VAL A 207 -3.94 -12.28 11.33
N VAL A 208 -3.49 -11.43 12.25
CA VAL A 208 -2.09 -11.07 12.46
C VAL A 208 -1.56 -11.72 13.73
N ASP A 209 -0.45 -12.43 13.62
CA ASP A 209 0.17 -13.14 14.76
C ASP A 209 1.25 -12.30 15.45
N GLU A 210 1.90 -11.42 14.69
CA GLU A 210 3.01 -10.61 15.18
C GLU A 210 3.11 -9.29 14.42
N VAL A 211 3.61 -8.25 15.11
CA VAL A 211 3.97 -6.97 14.50
C VAL A 211 5.45 -6.71 14.73
N ILE A 212 6.19 -6.42 13.66
CA ILE A 212 7.63 -6.12 13.72
C ILE A 212 7.87 -4.66 13.31
N PRO A 213 8.28 -3.78 14.22
CA PRO A 213 8.74 -2.44 13.89
C PRO A 213 10.10 -2.49 13.16
N ILE A 214 10.23 -1.64 12.12
CA ILE A 214 11.44 -1.55 11.29
C ILE A 214 11.89 -0.10 11.21
N SER A 215 13.20 0.13 11.38
CA SER A 215 13.81 1.44 11.24
C SER A 215 13.98 1.87 9.77
N LYS A 216 14.20 3.17 9.56
CA LYS A 216 14.56 3.71 8.25
C LYS A 216 15.81 3.04 7.68
N GLU A 217 16.83 2.92 8.51
CA GLU A 217 18.14 2.38 8.14
C GLU A 217 18.03 0.93 7.67
N GLU A 218 17.30 0.10 8.41
CA GLU A 218 17.03 -1.28 8.03
C GLU A 218 16.28 -1.36 6.70
N ALA A 219 15.20 -0.60 6.54
CA ALA A 219 14.41 -0.60 5.31
C ALA A 219 15.22 -0.16 4.08
N PHE A 220 16.03 0.88 4.22
CA PHE A 220 16.87 1.40 3.12
C PHE A 220 17.99 0.44 2.77
N ASP A 221 18.63 -0.19 3.76
CA ASP A 221 19.66 -1.18 3.53
C ASP A 221 19.12 -2.39 2.74
N TYR A 222 18.01 -2.96 3.17
CA TYR A 222 17.41 -4.10 2.48
C TYR A 222 16.85 -3.75 1.09
N ALA A 223 16.39 -2.52 0.85
CA ALA A 223 16.01 -2.08 -0.49
C ALA A 223 17.23 -2.03 -1.44
N ARG A 224 18.37 -1.50 -0.97
CA ARG A 224 19.63 -1.49 -1.74
C ARG A 224 20.17 -2.90 -1.99
N ARG A 225 20.13 -3.76 -0.97
CA ARG A 225 20.59 -5.15 -1.07
C ARG A 225 19.75 -5.93 -2.07
N LEU A 226 18.43 -5.79 -2.03
CA LEU A 226 17.53 -6.43 -2.99
C LEU A 226 17.91 -6.07 -4.43
N ALA A 227 18.22 -4.81 -4.69
CA ALA A 227 18.65 -4.37 -6.01
C ALA A 227 20.01 -4.96 -6.41
N LYS A 228 20.98 -4.98 -5.49
CA LYS A 228 22.36 -5.41 -5.76
C LYS A 228 22.54 -6.92 -5.78
N GLU A 229 21.83 -7.63 -4.90
CA GLU A 229 22.01 -9.07 -4.67
C GLU A 229 21.03 -9.91 -5.52
N GLU A 230 19.80 -9.39 -5.78
CA GLU A 230 18.75 -10.15 -6.46
C GLU A 230 18.28 -9.48 -7.78
N GLY A 231 18.81 -8.32 -8.14
CA GLY A 231 18.42 -7.59 -9.38
C GLY A 231 17.00 -7.03 -9.36
N ILE A 232 16.37 -6.91 -8.19
CA ILE A 232 15.01 -6.41 -8.04
C ILE A 232 15.05 -5.01 -7.44
N LEU A 233 14.80 -3.98 -8.25
CA LEU A 233 14.72 -2.60 -7.79
C LEU A 233 13.35 -2.35 -7.13
N GLY A 234 13.25 -2.64 -5.84
CA GLY A 234 12.04 -2.43 -5.03
C GLY A 234 12.03 -1.10 -4.29
N GLY A 235 10.85 -0.65 -3.85
CA GLY A 235 10.70 0.56 -3.04
C GLY A 235 10.99 0.35 -1.55
N ILE A 236 10.81 1.42 -0.77
CA ILE A 236 11.10 1.47 0.68
C ILE A 236 10.31 0.43 1.47
N SER A 237 9.01 0.29 1.18
CA SER A 237 8.15 -0.69 1.86
C SER A 237 8.58 -2.14 1.62
N THR A 238 9.14 -2.43 0.44
CA THR A 238 9.73 -3.74 0.13
C THR A 238 10.97 -4.00 0.99
N GLY A 239 11.85 -3.00 1.11
CA GLY A 239 13.01 -3.08 1.99
C GLY A 239 12.62 -3.30 3.45
N ALA A 240 11.60 -2.61 3.95
CA ALA A 240 11.08 -2.81 5.31
C ALA A 240 10.55 -4.24 5.52
N ALA A 241 9.80 -4.79 4.55
CA ALA A 241 9.30 -6.16 4.63
C ALA A 241 10.45 -7.18 4.64
N LEU A 242 11.49 -6.98 3.82
CA LEU A 242 12.68 -7.85 3.80
C LEU A 242 13.51 -7.75 5.08
N ALA A 243 13.62 -6.57 5.70
CA ALA A 243 14.26 -6.42 7.00
C ALA A 243 13.52 -7.23 8.09
N ALA A 244 12.19 -7.24 8.07
CA ALA A 244 11.39 -8.08 8.96
C ALA A 244 11.57 -9.58 8.65
N VAL A 245 11.62 -9.97 7.37
CA VAL A 245 11.97 -11.35 6.94
C VAL A 245 13.30 -11.78 7.54
N ALA A 246 14.32 -10.94 7.51
CA ALA A 246 15.62 -11.25 8.09
C ALA A 246 15.55 -11.44 9.61
N LYS A 247 14.71 -10.67 10.32
CA LYS A 247 14.46 -10.86 11.76
C LYS A 247 13.78 -12.21 12.04
N VAL A 248 12.82 -12.62 11.20
CA VAL A 248 12.18 -13.94 11.31
C VAL A 248 13.20 -15.05 11.07
N LEU A 249 14.01 -14.98 10.02
CA LEU A 249 15.02 -16.00 9.69
C LEU A 249 16.11 -16.16 10.76
N LYS A 250 16.43 -15.12 11.52
CA LYS A 250 17.38 -15.23 12.65
C LYS A 250 16.89 -16.18 13.74
N ARG A 251 15.57 -16.27 13.95
CA ARG A 251 14.96 -17.15 14.96
C ARG A 251 14.43 -18.47 14.39
N ASP A 252 14.12 -18.50 13.10
CA ASP A 252 13.66 -19.68 12.37
C ASP A 252 14.37 -19.78 11.01
N PRO A 253 15.63 -20.28 10.98
CA PRO A 253 16.48 -20.26 9.78
C PRO A 253 15.98 -21.16 8.62
N LYS A 254 15.07 -22.10 8.91
CA LYS A 254 14.53 -23.05 7.92
C LYS A 254 13.16 -22.64 7.41
N ALA A 255 12.58 -21.58 7.94
CA ALA A 255 11.24 -21.13 7.58
C ALA A 255 11.10 -20.82 6.08
N ARG A 256 10.01 -21.29 5.49
CA ARG A 256 9.54 -20.87 4.17
C ARG A 256 8.74 -19.59 4.35
N ILE A 257 9.24 -18.48 3.81
CA ILE A 257 8.66 -17.15 4.01
C ILE A 257 8.25 -16.57 2.67
N LEU A 258 7.01 -16.08 2.60
CA LEU A 258 6.53 -15.24 1.51
C LEU A 258 6.47 -13.77 1.96
N THR A 259 7.02 -12.89 1.13
CA THR A 259 6.88 -11.44 1.25
C THR A 259 6.49 -10.81 -0.08
N VAL A 260 6.45 -9.48 -0.15
CA VAL A 260 5.92 -8.75 -1.31
C VAL A 260 6.87 -7.64 -1.75
N ASN A 261 7.10 -7.54 -3.04
CA ASN A 261 7.64 -6.35 -3.68
C ASN A 261 6.46 -5.49 -4.15
N TYR A 262 6.17 -4.41 -3.44
CA TYR A 262 4.95 -3.61 -3.61
C TYR A 262 4.96 -2.69 -4.82
N ASP A 263 6.14 -2.17 -5.18
CA ASP A 263 6.34 -1.21 -6.26
C ASP A 263 7.79 -1.19 -6.74
N THR A 264 8.16 -0.17 -7.54
CA THR A 264 9.51 0.01 -8.08
C THR A 264 10.29 1.10 -7.34
N GLY A 265 11.61 0.88 -7.17
CA GLY A 265 12.53 1.88 -6.62
C GLY A 265 12.66 3.15 -7.45
N GLU A 266 12.31 3.10 -8.75
CA GLU A 266 12.31 4.26 -9.66
C GLU A 266 11.44 5.43 -9.18
N ARG A 267 10.47 5.17 -8.30
CA ARG A 267 9.60 6.20 -7.69
C ARG A 267 10.24 6.97 -6.55
N TYR A 268 11.49 6.66 -6.22
CA TYR A 268 12.16 7.13 -5.01
C TYR A 268 13.54 7.73 -5.25
N TRP A 269 13.91 8.06 -6.51
CA TRP A 269 15.21 8.66 -6.83
C TRP A 269 15.49 9.96 -6.07
N SER A 270 14.44 10.74 -5.79
CA SER A 270 14.54 11.97 -5.00
C SER A 270 14.61 11.73 -3.48
N VAL A 271 14.55 10.48 -3.01
CA VAL A 271 14.67 10.18 -1.57
C VAL A 271 16.12 10.05 -1.19
N GLU A 272 16.60 11.03 -0.44
CA GLU A 272 17.98 11.10 0.01
C GLU A 272 18.39 9.87 0.82
N GLY A 273 19.52 9.27 0.46
CA GLY A 273 20.13 8.12 1.14
C GLY A 273 19.45 6.78 0.89
N LEU A 274 18.48 6.70 -0.03
CA LEU A 274 17.89 5.39 -0.38
C LEU A 274 18.80 4.62 -1.34
N PHE A 275 19.19 5.21 -2.46
CA PHE A 275 20.08 4.61 -3.47
C PHE A 275 21.34 5.42 -3.69
#